data_d47f44100b33c25de546346b724bd2b9
#
_entry.id   d47f44100b33c25de546346b724bd2b9
#
_cell.length_a   1.000
_cell.length_b   1.000
_cell.length_c   1.000
_cell.angle_alpha   90.00
_cell.angle_beta   90.00
_cell.angle_gamma   90.00
#
_symmetry.space_group_name_H-M   'P 1'
#
loop_
_entity.id
_entity.type
_entity.pdbx_description
1 polymer ?
#
loop_
_entity_poly.entity_id
_entity_poly.type
_entity_poly.pdbx_seq_one_letter_code
_entity_poly.pdbx_strand_id
1 'polypeptide(L)'
;MKNIFRIALLLALGGALLQSCTKVNEPYYTVKQVTADTNTRTVLLEDYTGHLCVNCAPAAKSANTLQELYEGQVFVIGVHAGSFAKPDLVHYKPSLVADYRCATGNEWYSNSVFNIDQNPKGMVNRRAYNGKISFVPSEWNNAIIEALEQPRVAFMSMNNTFDADDKTVSTRVDTKFLTGLSGKVNLCVCVIEDSIYGGQLNSIAGDSTPIIKNFRFMHMLRGSINGTYGEEIADNPAANTVATKSYTFDFSSKSWVPGHCSLIAFISDATTKEVLHVIKAPVIRP
;
A
#
# COMPACT_ATOMS: atom_id res chain seq x y z
N MET A 1 7.04 60.24 -36.03
CA MET A 1 8.01 59.21 -35.53
C MET A 1 7.95 58.96 -33.99
N LYS A 2 7.74 59.98 -33.13
CA LYS A 2 7.69 59.77 -31.66
C LYS A 2 6.51 58.95 -31.16
N ASN A 3 5.37 58.89 -31.81
CA ASN A 3 4.17 58.18 -31.38
C ASN A 3 4.20 56.70 -31.75
N ILE A 4 4.88 56.34 -32.83
CA ILE A 4 5.04 54.88 -33.21
C ILE A 4 5.96 54.16 -32.26
N PHE A 5 6.99 54.82 -31.73
CA PHE A 5 7.90 54.23 -30.74
C PHE A 5 7.24 54.01 -29.38
N ARG A 6 6.28 54.83 -28.96
CA ARG A 6 5.52 54.67 -27.72
C ARG A 6 4.52 53.52 -27.78
N ILE A 7 3.90 53.28 -28.93
CA ILE A 7 2.96 52.20 -29.16
C ILE A 7 3.71 50.86 -29.22
N ALA A 8 4.87 50.81 -29.86
CA ALA A 8 5.72 49.61 -29.91
C ALA A 8 6.28 49.22 -28.51
N LEU A 9 6.62 50.20 -27.67
CA LEU A 9 7.11 49.96 -26.32
C LEU A 9 6.00 49.45 -25.38
N LEU A 10 4.75 49.96 -25.53
CA LEU A 10 3.58 49.48 -24.77
C LEU A 10 3.14 48.09 -25.18
N LEU A 11 3.27 47.69 -26.44
CA LEU A 11 3.02 46.34 -26.91
C LEU A 11 4.10 45.33 -26.45
N ALA A 12 5.36 45.74 -26.34
CA ALA A 12 6.43 44.92 -25.81
C ALA A 12 6.33 44.69 -24.29
N LEU A 13 5.84 45.69 -23.51
CA LEU A 13 5.59 45.51 -22.07
C LEU A 13 4.33 44.69 -21.80
N GLY A 14 3.32 44.71 -22.66
CA GLY A 14 2.10 43.91 -22.54
C GLY A 14 2.32 42.41 -22.81
N GLY A 15 3.31 42.08 -23.63
CA GLY A 15 3.67 40.67 -23.95
C GLY A 15 4.46 39.94 -22.86
N ALA A 16 5.08 40.67 -21.94
CA ALA A 16 5.90 40.08 -20.88
C ALA A 16 5.09 39.58 -19.63
N LEU A 17 3.79 39.92 -19.57
CA LEU A 17 2.91 39.55 -18.45
C LEU A 17 2.10 38.25 -18.70
N LEU A 18 2.30 37.58 -19.82
CA LEU A 18 1.68 36.31 -20.13
C LEU A 18 2.62 35.11 -19.89
N GLN A 19 3.62 35.22 -18.99
CA GLN A 19 4.27 34.02 -18.44
C GLN A 19 3.29 33.37 -17.47
N SER A 20 2.46 32.59 -18.10
CA SER A 20 1.57 31.58 -17.63
C SER A 20 2.17 30.80 -16.45
N CYS A 21 1.38 30.67 -15.39
CA CYS A 21 1.54 29.61 -14.39
C CYS A 21 1.91 28.31 -15.09
N THR A 22 3.11 27.83 -14.87
CA THR A 22 3.47 26.46 -15.22
C THR A 22 2.47 25.56 -14.51
N LYS A 23 1.62 24.87 -15.29
CA LYS A 23 0.77 23.81 -14.75
C LYS A 23 1.70 22.85 -14.03
N VAL A 24 1.62 22.80 -12.70
CA VAL A 24 2.22 21.72 -11.93
C VAL A 24 1.44 20.48 -12.32
N ASN A 25 2.08 19.55 -13.02
CA ASN A 25 1.46 18.29 -13.39
C ASN A 25 1.33 17.41 -12.15
N GLU A 26 0.19 16.76 -12.00
CA GLU A 26 0.06 15.67 -11.00
C GLU A 26 1.08 14.54 -11.31
N PRO A 27 1.62 13.91 -10.28
CA PRO A 27 1.33 14.05 -8.84
C PRO A 27 2.08 15.24 -8.22
N TYR A 28 1.40 16.02 -7.38
CA TYR A 28 1.93 17.18 -6.65
C TYR A 28 2.84 16.76 -5.48
N TYR A 29 3.74 15.82 -5.71
CA TYR A 29 4.64 15.30 -4.69
C TYR A 29 6.06 15.81 -4.94
N THR A 30 6.71 16.27 -3.88
CA THR A 30 8.15 16.48 -3.90
C THR A 30 8.82 15.10 -3.75
N VAL A 31 9.39 14.59 -4.85
CA VAL A 31 10.15 13.33 -4.80
C VAL A 31 11.50 13.63 -4.19
N LYS A 32 11.73 13.16 -2.97
CA LYS A 32 13.10 12.94 -2.51
C LYS A 32 13.56 11.66 -3.21
N GLN A 33 14.46 11.78 -4.21
CA GLN A 33 15.09 10.60 -4.77
C GLN A 33 15.89 9.91 -3.66
N VAL A 34 15.30 8.88 -3.09
CA VAL A 34 16.03 7.93 -2.26
C VAL A 34 16.54 6.88 -3.24
N THR A 35 17.83 6.92 -3.57
CA THR A 35 18.47 5.85 -4.33
C THR A 35 18.19 4.54 -3.60
N ALA A 36 17.68 3.53 -4.31
CA ALA A 36 17.46 2.19 -3.78
C ALA A 36 18.83 1.60 -3.35
N ASP A 37 19.28 1.99 -2.17
CA ASP A 37 20.44 1.39 -1.52
C ASP A 37 19.95 0.14 -0.79
N THR A 38 20.73 -0.93 -0.91
CA THR A 38 20.50 -2.19 -0.17
C THR A 38 20.45 -1.99 1.35
N ASN A 39 20.81 -0.80 1.83
CA ASN A 39 20.81 -0.40 3.23
C ASN A 39 19.55 0.37 3.66
N THR A 40 18.64 0.72 2.74
CA THR A 40 17.44 1.46 3.11
C THR A 40 16.33 0.55 3.68
N ARG A 41 15.61 1.08 4.66
CA ARG A 41 14.39 0.46 5.19
C ARG A 41 13.32 0.45 4.10
N THR A 42 12.59 -0.63 3.99
CA THR A 42 11.38 -0.69 3.17
C THR A 42 10.16 -0.31 3.99
N VAL A 43 9.12 0.17 3.32
CA VAL A 43 7.94 0.77 3.93
C VAL A 43 6.68 0.06 3.45
N LEU A 44 5.82 -0.26 4.40
CA LEU A 44 4.47 -0.77 4.15
C LEU A 44 3.47 0.40 4.22
N LEU A 45 2.71 0.60 3.14
CA LEU A 45 1.52 1.44 3.12
C LEU A 45 0.28 0.53 3.12
N GLU A 46 -0.53 0.60 4.17
CA GLU A 46 -1.83 -0.05 4.25
C GLU A 46 -2.91 0.96 3.91
N ASP A 47 -3.60 0.79 2.77
CA ASP A 47 -4.74 1.62 2.33
C ASP A 47 -6.05 0.95 2.75
N TYR A 48 -6.71 1.49 3.78
CA TYR A 48 -8.04 1.05 4.24
C TYR A 48 -9.12 1.64 3.35
N THR A 49 -9.79 0.76 2.61
CA THR A 49 -10.60 1.11 1.46
C THR A 49 -11.89 0.29 1.37
N GLY A 50 -12.71 0.56 0.35
CA GLY A 50 -13.89 -0.23 0.03
C GLY A 50 -14.56 0.26 -1.25
N HIS A 51 -15.15 -0.65 -2.00
CA HIS A 51 -15.73 -0.35 -3.31
C HIS A 51 -17.01 0.51 -3.23
N LEU A 52 -17.64 0.63 -2.06
CA LEU A 52 -18.75 1.55 -1.80
C LEU A 52 -18.30 2.91 -1.29
N CYS A 53 -17.02 3.15 -1.13
CA CYS A 53 -16.46 4.42 -0.70
C CYS A 53 -16.15 5.30 -1.91
N VAL A 54 -16.88 6.39 -2.06
CA VAL A 54 -16.76 7.29 -3.22
C VAL A 54 -15.39 7.94 -3.36
N ASN A 55 -14.68 8.18 -2.25
CA ASN A 55 -13.37 8.82 -2.23
C ASN A 55 -12.19 7.83 -2.31
N CYS A 56 -12.47 6.52 -2.34
CA CYS A 56 -11.43 5.50 -2.30
C CYS A 56 -10.75 5.26 -3.67
N ALA A 57 -11.43 5.53 -4.79
CA ALA A 57 -10.80 5.42 -6.11
C ALA A 57 -9.60 6.38 -6.30
N PRO A 58 -9.68 7.68 -5.96
CA PRO A 58 -8.53 8.57 -5.96
C PRO A 58 -7.43 8.15 -4.97
N ALA A 59 -7.79 7.64 -3.79
CA ALA A 59 -6.82 7.19 -2.80
C ALA A 59 -6.02 5.98 -3.30
N ALA A 60 -6.68 4.99 -3.90
CA ALA A 60 -6.02 3.84 -4.51
C ALA A 60 -5.05 4.26 -5.63
N LYS A 61 -5.44 5.25 -6.46
CA LYS A 61 -4.54 5.83 -7.47
C LYS A 61 -3.31 6.47 -6.81
N SER A 62 -3.49 7.19 -5.70
CA SER A 62 -2.37 7.79 -4.95
C SER A 62 -1.44 6.72 -4.38
N ALA A 63 -1.99 5.65 -3.80
CA ALA A 63 -1.20 4.53 -3.28
C ALA A 63 -0.36 3.87 -4.38
N ASN A 64 -0.96 3.58 -5.55
CA ASN A 64 -0.24 3.03 -6.70
C ASN A 64 0.88 3.97 -7.16
N THR A 65 0.60 5.27 -7.29
CA THR A 65 1.60 6.28 -7.67
C THR A 65 2.76 6.33 -6.69
N LEU A 66 2.49 6.25 -5.38
CA LEU A 66 3.55 6.22 -4.36
C LEU A 66 4.40 4.95 -4.44
N GLN A 67 3.78 3.79 -4.69
CA GLN A 67 4.55 2.56 -4.90
C GLN A 67 5.44 2.62 -6.15
N GLU A 68 4.94 3.18 -7.26
CA GLU A 68 5.72 3.40 -8.48
C GLU A 68 6.86 4.41 -8.26
N LEU A 69 6.57 5.48 -7.54
CA LEU A 69 7.52 6.55 -7.24
C LEU A 69 8.70 6.09 -6.38
N TYR A 70 8.44 5.21 -5.43
CA TYR A 70 9.42 4.61 -4.52
C TYR A 70 9.61 3.11 -4.84
N GLU A 71 9.78 2.79 -6.12
CA GLU A 71 9.90 1.41 -6.59
C GLU A 71 10.94 0.61 -5.79
N GLY A 72 10.55 -0.58 -5.34
CA GLY A 72 11.39 -1.46 -4.52
C GLY A 72 11.54 -1.04 -3.05
N GLN A 73 11.01 0.12 -2.64
CA GLN A 73 11.10 0.63 -1.28
C GLN A 73 9.74 0.73 -0.57
N VAL A 74 8.67 1.02 -1.31
CA VAL A 74 7.31 1.09 -0.79
C VAL A 74 6.47 -0.05 -1.34
N PHE A 75 5.81 -0.76 -0.44
CA PHE A 75 4.87 -1.83 -0.76
C PHE A 75 3.50 -1.47 -0.24
N VAL A 76 2.47 -1.68 -1.06
CA VAL A 76 1.09 -1.33 -0.73
C VAL A 76 0.28 -2.58 -0.44
N ILE A 77 -0.61 -2.50 0.55
CA ILE A 77 -1.71 -3.43 0.78
C ILE A 77 -3.02 -2.64 0.78
N GLY A 78 -3.93 -2.95 -0.16
CA GLY A 78 -5.29 -2.44 -0.16
C GLY A 78 -6.19 -3.27 0.75
N VAL A 79 -6.56 -2.73 1.90
CA VAL A 79 -7.35 -3.43 2.92
C VAL A 79 -8.83 -3.11 2.73
N HIS A 80 -9.54 -3.98 2.01
CA HIS A 80 -11.01 -3.87 1.89
C HIS A 80 -11.65 -4.39 3.17
N ALA A 81 -12.19 -3.47 3.99
CA ALA A 81 -12.77 -3.79 5.29
C ALA A 81 -13.91 -2.83 5.68
N GLY A 82 -14.63 -3.18 6.73
CA GLY A 82 -15.71 -2.35 7.25
C GLY A 82 -16.95 -2.29 6.34
N SER A 83 -17.80 -1.29 6.57
CA SER A 83 -19.10 -1.15 5.89
C SER A 83 -18.97 -0.85 4.39
N PHE A 84 -17.96 -0.09 3.99
CA PHE A 84 -17.76 0.30 2.59
C PHE A 84 -17.20 -0.82 1.69
N ALA A 85 -16.78 -1.94 2.27
CA ALA A 85 -16.29 -3.10 1.53
C ALA A 85 -17.30 -4.26 1.46
N LYS A 86 -18.51 -4.07 2.03
CA LYS A 86 -19.61 -5.05 1.98
C LYS A 86 -20.25 -5.09 0.59
N PRO A 87 -20.80 -6.25 0.16
CA PRO A 87 -21.67 -6.31 -1.00
C PRO A 87 -22.86 -5.34 -0.88
N ASP A 88 -23.20 -4.60 -1.93
CA ASP A 88 -24.43 -3.81 -1.98
C ASP A 88 -25.61 -4.68 -2.45
N LEU A 89 -26.21 -5.39 -1.51
CA LEU A 89 -27.37 -6.24 -1.77
C LEU A 89 -28.69 -5.49 -1.70
N VAL A 90 -28.72 -4.28 -1.13
CA VAL A 90 -29.92 -3.49 -0.91
C VAL A 90 -30.33 -2.71 -2.17
N HIS A 91 -29.37 -2.02 -2.77
CA HIS A 91 -29.63 -1.24 -3.99
C HIS A 91 -29.41 -2.05 -5.26
N TYR A 92 -28.98 -3.28 -5.12
CA TYR A 92 -28.74 -4.27 -6.17
C TYR A 92 -28.13 -3.69 -7.45
N LYS A 93 -26.95 -3.13 -7.33
CA LYS A 93 -26.14 -2.74 -8.48
C LYS A 93 -25.21 -3.91 -8.81
N PRO A 94 -25.40 -4.66 -9.91
CA PRO A 94 -24.67 -5.91 -10.18
C PRO A 94 -23.15 -5.78 -10.12
N SER A 95 -22.62 -4.59 -10.40
CA SER A 95 -21.19 -4.32 -10.31
C SER A 95 -20.65 -4.15 -8.88
N LEU A 96 -21.51 -4.00 -7.86
CA LEU A 96 -21.12 -3.71 -6.47
C LEU A 96 -21.47 -4.85 -5.50
N VAL A 97 -21.78 -6.04 -5.99
CA VAL A 97 -22.19 -7.20 -5.16
C VAL A 97 -21.03 -8.07 -4.68
N ALA A 98 -19.82 -7.80 -5.11
CA ALA A 98 -18.64 -8.56 -4.68
C ALA A 98 -18.28 -8.27 -3.22
N ASP A 99 -17.90 -9.31 -2.48
CA ASP A 99 -17.31 -9.16 -1.15
C ASP A 99 -15.79 -9.26 -1.26
N TYR A 100 -15.12 -8.14 -1.07
CA TYR A 100 -13.66 -8.06 -1.14
C TYR A 100 -12.99 -8.16 0.22
N ARG A 101 -13.79 -8.30 1.30
CA ARG A 101 -13.27 -8.39 2.67
C ARG A 101 -12.61 -9.74 2.92
N CYS A 102 -11.66 -9.76 3.84
CA CYS A 102 -11.11 -10.97 4.44
C CYS A 102 -11.05 -10.84 5.96
N ALA A 103 -10.93 -11.97 6.67
CA ALA A 103 -10.88 -12.01 8.13
C ALA A 103 -9.75 -11.13 8.68
N THR A 104 -8.54 -11.26 8.12
CA THR A 104 -7.37 -10.47 8.49
C THR A 104 -7.63 -8.96 8.37
N GLY A 105 -8.16 -8.53 7.22
CA GLY A 105 -8.46 -7.11 6.98
C GLY A 105 -9.51 -6.56 7.92
N ASN A 106 -10.56 -7.33 8.22
CA ASN A 106 -11.60 -6.92 9.17
C ASN A 106 -11.06 -6.80 10.59
N GLU A 107 -10.17 -7.70 11.01
CA GLU A 107 -9.57 -7.66 12.34
C GLU A 107 -8.61 -6.45 12.46
N TRP A 108 -7.79 -6.18 11.43
CA TRP A 108 -6.97 -4.96 11.41
C TRP A 108 -7.84 -3.69 11.46
N TYR A 109 -8.92 -3.65 10.68
CA TYR A 109 -9.85 -2.51 10.65
C TYR A 109 -10.51 -2.25 12.00
N SER A 110 -10.85 -3.30 12.75
CA SER A 110 -11.50 -3.20 14.05
C SER A 110 -10.54 -2.96 15.22
N ASN A 111 -9.22 -2.95 14.96
CA ASN A 111 -8.21 -2.72 16.00
C ASN A 111 -8.25 -1.26 16.48
N SER A 112 -8.60 -1.06 17.75
CA SER A 112 -8.77 0.27 18.33
C SER A 112 -7.47 1.10 18.34
N VAL A 113 -6.30 0.45 18.37
CA VAL A 113 -4.99 1.12 18.30
C VAL A 113 -4.78 1.75 16.91
N PHE A 114 -5.25 1.09 15.84
CA PHE A 114 -5.09 1.61 14.48
C PHE A 114 -6.04 2.76 14.18
N ASN A 115 -7.15 2.85 14.92
CA ASN A 115 -8.12 3.94 14.85
C ASN A 115 -8.59 4.27 13.41
N ILE A 116 -9.03 3.24 12.69
CA ILE A 116 -9.61 3.39 11.36
C ILE A 116 -11.08 3.76 11.52
N ASP A 117 -11.39 5.04 11.56
CA ASP A 117 -12.73 5.59 11.80
C ASP A 117 -13.47 5.98 10.52
N GLN A 118 -12.78 6.00 9.39
CA GLN A 118 -13.33 6.32 8.07
C GLN A 118 -12.51 5.70 6.94
N ASN A 119 -13.06 5.71 5.72
CA ASN A 119 -12.36 5.36 4.49
C ASN A 119 -12.39 6.58 3.52
N PRO A 120 -11.31 6.86 2.74
CA PRO A 120 -10.02 6.18 2.84
C PRO A 120 -9.18 6.69 4.02
N LYS A 121 -8.48 5.79 4.68
CA LYS A 121 -7.38 6.08 5.60
C LYS A 121 -6.23 5.13 5.34
N GLY A 122 -5.02 5.49 5.72
CA GLY A 122 -3.88 4.60 5.61
C GLY A 122 -2.94 4.67 6.79
N MET A 123 -2.11 3.67 6.91
CA MET A 123 -1.00 3.60 7.86
C MET A 123 0.30 3.39 7.11
N VAL A 124 1.36 4.05 7.55
CA VAL A 124 2.72 3.84 7.06
C VAL A 124 3.50 3.14 8.17
N ASN A 125 3.90 1.90 7.91
CA ASN A 125 4.58 1.03 8.88
C ASN A 125 3.85 0.91 10.24
N ARG A 126 2.56 1.21 10.32
CA ARG A 126 1.79 1.26 11.59
C ARG A 126 2.46 2.15 12.63
N ARG A 127 3.18 3.17 12.18
CA ARG A 127 3.91 4.12 12.99
C ARG A 127 3.14 5.43 13.09
N ALA A 128 3.22 6.08 14.25
CA ALA A 128 2.60 7.39 14.42
C ALA A 128 3.30 8.44 13.55
N TYR A 129 2.50 9.18 12.78
CA TYR A 129 2.88 10.37 12.03
C TYR A 129 2.00 11.54 12.51
N ASN A 130 2.60 12.66 12.91
CA ASN A 130 1.89 13.79 13.51
C ASN A 130 0.93 13.37 14.65
N GLY A 131 1.35 12.40 15.49
CA GLY A 131 0.57 11.91 16.62
C GLY A 131 -0.59 10.98 16.28
N LYS A 132 -0.74 10.54 15.00
CA LYS A 132 -1.78 9.63 14.54
C LYS A 132 -1.15 8.40 13.90
N ILE A 133 -1.71 7.21 14.14
CA ILE A 133 -1.29 5.97 13.47
C ILE A 133 -1.91 5.85 12.10
N SER A 134 -3.17 6.25 11.93
CA SER A 134 -3.88 6.27 10.65
C SER A 134 -4.22 7.69 10.24
N PHE A 135 -4.05 8.01 8.96
CA PHE A 135 -4.20 9.35 8.42
C PHE A 135 -4.68 9.34 6.97
N VAL A 136 -5.09 10.50 6.48
CA VAL A 136 -5.69 10.68 5.15
C VAL A 136 -4.66 10.57 4.03
N PRO A 137 -5.07 10.26 2.78
CA PRO A 137 -4.15 10.04 1.64
C PRO A 137 -3.17 11.18 1.36
N SER A 138 -3.54 12.43 1.63
CA SER A 138 -2.67 13.59 1.44
C SER A 138 -1.44 13.61 2.35
N GLU A 139 -1.46 12.85 3.44
CA GLU A 139 -0.35 12.76 4.41
C GLU A 139 0.60 11.57 4.10
N TRP A 140 0.19 10.60 3.25
CA TRP A 140 0.94 9.36 3.02
C TRP A 140 2.36 9.59 2.51
N ASN A 141 2.54 10.49 1.53
CA ASN A 141 3.87 10.75 0.97
C ASN A 141 4.87 11.25 2.02
N ASN A 142 4.47 12.20 2.85
CA ASN A 142 5.34 12.75 3.89
C ASN A 142 5.67 11.71 4.96
N ALA A 143 4.69 10.90 5.36
CA ALA A 143 4.91 9.80 6.29
C ALA A 143 5.83 8.71 5.72
N ILE A 144 5.75 8.42 4.41
CA ILE A 144 6.65 7.51 3.70
C ILE A 144 8.08 8.06 3.72
N ILE A 145 8.27 9.36 3.41
CA ILE A 145 9.60 9.99 3.44
C ILE A 145 10.22 9.87 4.84
N GLU A 146 9.46 10.18 5.90
CA GLU A 146 9.94 10.04 7.28
C GLU A 146 10.27 8.58 7.64
N ALA A 147 9.45 7.62 7.16
CA ALA A 147 9.68 6.21 7.41
C ALA A 147 10.91 5.67 6.67
N LEU A 148 11.19 6.15 5.45
CA LEU A 148 12.37 5.78 4.67
C LEU A 148 13.68 6.31 5.27
N GLU A 149 13.62 7.41 6.04
CA GLU A 149 14.78 7.96 6.76
C GLU A 149 15.20 7.12 7.98
N GLN A 150 14.34 6.21 8.43
CA GLN A 150 14.67 5.35 9.56
C GLN A 150 15.71 4.30 9.18
N PRO A 151 16.60 3.92 10.11
CA PRO A 151 17.61 2.91 9.82
C PRO A 151 16.95 1.55 9.53
N ARG A 152 17.57 0.79 8.66
CA ARG A 152 17.20 -0.60 8.41
C ARG A 152 17.67 -1.47 9.57
N VAL A 153 16.74 -2.19 10.19
CA VAL A 153 17.03 -3.04 11.36
C VAL A 153 17.14 -4.53 11.02
N ALA A 154 16.68 -4.93 9.84
CA ALA A 154 16.74 -6.31 9.38
C ALA A 154 16.94 -6.40 7.87
N PHE A 155 17.55 -7.48 7.42
CA PHE A 155 17.53 -7.95 6.05
C PHE A 155 16.59 -9.14 5.96
N MET A 156 15.66 -9.10 5.00
CA MET A 156 14.75 -10.20 4.74
C MET A 156 14.91 -10.71 3.31
N SER A 157 14.75 -12.01 3.12
CA SER A 157 14.61 -12.61 1.79
C SER A 157 13.44 -13.60 1.79
N MET A 158 12.77 -13.71 0.64
CA MET A 158 11.64 -14.63 0.47
C MET A 158 11.81 -15.41 -0.82
N ASN A 159 11.63 -16.71 -0.73
CA ASN A 159 11.72 -17.62 -1.86
C ASN A 159 10.43 -18.43 -1.99
N ASN A 160 9.70 -18.20 -3.08
CA ASN A 160 8.44 -18.85 -3.39
C ASN A 160 8.64 -19.93 -4.45
N THR A 161 8.01 -21.08 -4.27
CA THR A 161 7.88 -22.14 -5.25
C THR A 161 6.40 -22.50 -5.38
N PHE A 162 5.85 -22.35 -6.59
CA PHE A 162 4.46 -22.69 -6.89
C PHE A 162 4.39 -24.05 -7.55
N ASP A 163 3.56 -24.93 -7.01
CA ASP A 163 3.18 -26.20 -7.61
C ASP A 163 1.85 -26.01 -8.35
N ALA A 164 1.88 -26.21 -9.68
CA ALA A 164 0.72 -25.99 -10.54
C ALA A 164 -0.29 -27.13 -10.47
N ASP A 165 0.15 -28.36 -10.15
CA ASP A 165 -0.70 -29.56 -10.06
C ASP A 165 -1.53 -29.50 -8.78
N ASP A 166 -0.89 -29.20 -7.65
CA ASP A 166 -1.54 -29.09 -6.35
C ASP A 166 -2.11 -27.69 -6.10
N LYS A 167 -1.79 -26.70 -6.93
CA LYS A 167 -2.13 -25.27 -6.75
C LYS A 167 -1.69 -24.72 -5.40
N THR A 168 -0.51 -25.10 -4.95
CA THR A 168 0.06 -24.64 -3.68
C THR A 168 1.29 -23.76 -3.89
N VAL A 169 1.51 -22.81 -3.00
CA VAL A 169 2.77 -22.09 -2.91
C VAL A 169 3.48 -22.47 -1.62
N SER A 170 4.71 -22.94 -1.74
CA SER A 170 5.64 -23.08 -0.62
C SER A 170 6.53 -21.84 -0.57
N THR A 171 6.65 -21.22 0.59
CA THR A 171 7.47 -20.03 0.80
C THR A 171 8.43 -20.24 1.95
N ARG A 172 9.67 -19.78 1.78
CA ARG A 172 10.66 -19.66 2.84
C ARG A 172 11.02 -18.19 3.01
N VAL A 173 10.95 -17.73 4.26
CA VAL A 173 11.34 -16.36 4.65
C VAL A 173 12.51 -16.47 5.61
N ASP A 174 13.63 -15.85 5.23
CA ASP A 174 14.80 -15.69 6.09
C ASP A 174 14.86 -14.21 6.55
N THR A 175 15.05 -14.00 7.86
CA THR A 175 15.17 -12.70 8.49
C THR A 175 16.49 -12.63 9.25
N LYS A 176 17.41 -11.76 8.82
CA LYS A 176 18.65 -11.47 9.53
C LYS A 176 18.53 -10.12 10.23
N PHE A 177 18.62 -10.10 11.55
CA PHE A 177 18.63 -8.86 12.33
C PHE A 177 20.00 -8.16 12.18
N LEU A 178 20.00 -6.91 11.73
CA LEU A 178 21.23 -6.11 11.52
C LEU A 178 21.67 -5.43 12.81
N THR A 179 20.70 -5.16 13.69
CA THR A 179 20.92 -4.56 15.03
C THR A 179 20.21 -5.41 16.07
N GLY A 180 20.61 -5.28 17.33
CA GLY A 180 19.84 -5.83 18.44
C GLY A 180 18.50 -5.10 18.57
N LEU A 181 17.41 -5.84 18.81
CA LEU A 181 16.09 -5.30 19.08
C LEU A 181 15.64 -5.73 20.48
N SER A 182 14.81 -4.90 21.11
CA SER A 182 14.17 -5.23 22.39
C SER A 182 12.77 -5.75 22.14
N GLY A 183 12.36 -6.76 22.91
CA GLY A 183 11.02 -7.35 22.84
C GLY A 183 10.86 -8.39 21.72
N LYS A 184 9.63 -8.83 21.58
CA LYS A 184 9.26 -9.89 20.64
C LYS A 184 9.01 -9.34 19.25
N VAL A 185 9.49 -10.05 18.24
CA VAL A 185 9.31 -9.73 16.83
C VAL A 185 8.45 -10.79 16.18
N ASN A 186 7.38 -10.37 15.53
CA ASN A 186 6.51 -11.22 14.74
C ASN A 186 6.83 -11.10 13.25
N LEU A 187 6.66 -12.21 12.53
CA LEU A 187 6.62 -12.27 11.06
C LEU A 187 5.18 -12.50 10.63
N CYS A 188 4.63 -11.61 9.82
CA CYS A 188 3.35 -11.77 9.17
C CYS A 188 3.55 -11.96 7.67
N VAL A 189 2.89 -12.97 7.09
CA VAL A 189 2.93 -13.25 5.65
C VAL A 189 1.51 -13.22 5.11
N CYS A 190 1.25 -12.32 4.17
CA CYS A 190 -0.06 -12.11 3.58
C CYS A 190 -0.05 -12.43 2.09
N VAL A 191 -1.20 -12.88 1.59
CA VAL A 191 -1.49 -12.97 0.16
C VAL A 191 -2.14 -11.66 -0.27
N ILE A 192 -1.62 -11.05 -1.32
CA ILE A 192 -2.24 -9.93 -2.03
C ILE A 192 -2.48 -10.33 -3.48
N GLU A 193 -3.54 -9.80 -4.08
CA GLU A 193 -3.88 -10.05 -5.48
C GLU A 193 -4.05 -8.73 -6.23
N ASP A 194 -3.44 -8.67 -7.40
CA ASP A 194 -3.49 -7.54 -8.33
C ASP A 194 -4.50 -7.82 -9.46
N SER A 195 -4.92 -6.74 -10.13
CA SER A 195 -5.73 -6.84 -11.36
C SER A 195 -7.10 -7.51 -11.17
N ILE A 196 -7.75 -7.24 -10.05
CA ILE A 196 -9.13 -7.65 -9.82
C ILE A 196 -10.04 -6.58 -10.41
N TYR A 197 -10.99 -6.97 -11.25
CA TYR A 197 -11.90 -6.05 -11.90
C TYR A 197 -13.29 -6.11 -11.26
N GLY A 198 -13.86 -4.93 -10.97
CA GLY A 198 -15.18 -4.82 -10.37
C GLY A 198 -15.70 -3.40 -10.35
N GLY A 199 -16.87 -3.20 -9.75
CA GLY A 199 -17.44 -1.86 -9.58
C GLY A 199 -16.80 -1.11 -8.42
N GLN A 200 -16.61 0.19 -8.59
CA GLN A 200 -16.17 1.13 -7.56
C GLN A 200 -17.01 2.39 -7.62
N LEU A 201 -17.58 2.83 -6.49
CA LEU A 201 -18.23 4.15 -6.42
C LEU A 201 -17.18 5.25 -6.69
N ASN A 202 -17.64 6.32 -7.34
CA ASN A 202 -16.75 7.34 -7.89
C ASN A 202 -17.17 8.75 -7.46
N SER A 203 -16.16 9.54 -7.05
CA SER A 203 -16.29 10.98 -6.83
C SER A 203 -15.21 11.77 -7.55
N ILE A 204 -14.63 11.21 -8.64
CA ILE A 204 -13.59 11.91 -9.41
C ILE A 204 -14.21 13.16 -10.01
N ALA A 205 -13.62 14.31 -9.73
CA ALA A 205 -14.08 15.61 -10.22
C ALA A 205 -14.12 15.64 -11.75
N GLY A 206 -15.26 16.06 -12.30
CA GLY A 206 -15.50 16.09 -13.75
C GLY A 206 -15.99 14.78 -14.35
N ASP A 207 -16.04 13.69 -13.58
CA ASP A 207 -16.65 12.41 -14.01
C ASP A 207 -18.07 12.31 -13.45
N SER A 208 -19.08 12.37 -14.35
CA SER A 208 -20.48 12.20 -13.98
C SER A 208 -20.88 10.74 -13.75
N THR A 209 -19.96 9.79 -13.97
CA THR A 209 -20.22 8.36 -13.81
C THR A 209 -20.20 8.00 -12.33
N PRO A 210 -21.37 7.65 -11.71
CA PRO A 210 -21.41 7.38 -10.27
C PRO A 210 -20.70 6.07 -9.89
N ILE A 211 -20.42 5.20 -10.87
CA ILE A 211 -19.78 3.89 -10.69
C ILE A 211 -18.81 3.64 -11.82
N ILE A 212 -17.55 3.39 -11.49
CA ILE A 212 -16.57 2.85 -12.43
C ILE A 212 -16.81 1.34 -12.50
N LYS A 213 -17.43 0.86 -13.56
CA LYS A 213 -17.88 -0.56 -13.66
C LYS A 213 -16.74 -1.57 -13.73
N ASN A 214 -15.60 -1.19 -14.33
CA ASN A 214 -14.43 -2.02 -14.52
C ASN A 214 -13.23 -1.39 -13.81
N PHE A 215 -13.39 -0.99 -12.56
CA PHE A 215 -12.28 -0.50 -11.76
C PHE A 215 -11.28 -1.64 -11.53
N ARG A 216 -9.99 -1.36 -11.75
CA ARG A 216 -8.90 -2.31 -11.53
C ARG A 216 -8.36 -2.14 -10.12
N PHE A 217 -8.72 -3.03 -9.23
CA PHE A 217 -8.16 -3.10 -7.89
C PHE A 217 -6.77 -3.72 -7.94
N MET A 218 -5.84 -3.10 -7.21
CA MET A 218 -4.45 -3.54 -7.08
C MET A 218 -4.14 -3.79 -5.61
N HIS A 219 -3.17 -4.65 -5.35
CA HIS A 219 -2.62 -4.93 -4.01
C HIS A 219 -3.66 -5.37 -2.98
N MET A 220 -4.79 -5.94 -3.43
CA MET A 220 -5.91 -6.30 -2.56
C MET A 220 -5.51 -7.41 -1.59
N LEU A 221 -5.65 -7.14 -0.29
CA LEU A 221 -5.41 -8.13 0.76
C LEU A 221 -6.41 -9.29 0.64
N ARG A 222 -5.87 -10.51 0.52
CA ARG A 222 -6.66 -11.75 0.50
C ARG A 222 -6.66 -12.49 1.83
N GLY A 223 -5.66 -12.25 2.67
CA GLY A 223 -5.55 -12.79 4.01
C GLY A 223 -4.10 -13.00 4.43
N SER A 224 -3.90 -13.31 5.70
CA SER A 224 -2.63 -13.78 6.24
C SER A 224 -2.59 -15.31 6.25
N ILE A 225 -1.43 -15.89 5.98
CA ILE A 225 -1.24 -17.36 5.96
C ILE A 225 -0.75 -17.90 7.31
N ASN A 226 -0.31 -17.02 8.22
CA ASN A 226 0.27 -17.40 9.51
C ASN A 226 -0.29 -16.61 10.70
N GLY A 227 -1.58 -16.24 10.61
CA GLY A 227 -2.28 -15.49 11.66
C GLY A 227 -2.36 -13.99 11.38
N THR A 228 -3.38 -13.33 11.91
CA THR A 228 -3.71 -11.92 11.62
C THR A 228 -2.55 -10.96 11.87
N TYR A 229 -1.78 -11.19 12.94
CA TYR A 229 -0.59 -10.40 13.28
C TYR A 229 0.71 -11.21 13.14
N GLY A 230 0.63 -12.32 12.40
CA GLY A 230 1.76 -13.23 12.22
C GLY A 230 2.08 -14.06 13.47
N GLU A 231 3.26 -14.66 13.47
CA GLU A 231 3.79 -15.45 14.59
C GLU A 231 5.14 -14.90 15.07
N GLU A 232 5.45 -15.17 16.33
CA GLU A 232 6.75 -14.81 16.91
C GLU A 232 7.89 -15.55 16.22
N ILE A 233 8.91 -14.82 15.81
CA ILE A 233 10.13 -15.38 15.20
C ILE A 233 11.38 -15.12 16.03
N ALA A 234 11.33 -14.19 16.96
CA ALA A 234 12.45 -13.87 17.85
C ALA A 234 11.96 -13.12 19.09
N ASP A 235 12.67 -13.26 20.19
CA ASP A 235 12.52 -12.48 21.42
C ASP A 235 13.89 -11.88 21.77
N ASN A 236 13.95 -10.55 21.91
CA ASN A 236 15.18 -9.78 22.13
C ASN A 236 16.35 -10.22 21.20
N PRO A 237 16.15 -10.25 19.87
CA PRO A 237 17.19 -10.76 18.97
C PRO A 237 18.45 -9.90 19.03
N ALA A 238 19.60 -10.57 19.17
CA ALA A 238 20.90 -9.90 19.03
C ALA A 238 21.20 -9.59 17.57
N ALA A 239 22.09 -8.63 17.32
CA ALA A 239 22.61 -8.35 15.99
C ALA A 239 23.20 -9.63 15.35
N ASN A 240 22.97 -9.79 14.04
CA ASN A 240 23.35 -10.96 13.23
C ASN A 240 22.59 -12.26 13.53
N THR A 241 21.62 -12.28 14.43
CA THR A 241 20.69 -13.40 14.59
C THR A 241 19.91 -13.61 13.30
N VAL A 242 19.68 -14.85 12.92
CA VAL A 242 18.87 -15.25 11.76
C VAL A 242 17.70 -16.09 12.22
N ALA A 243 16.49 -15.71 11.80
CA ALA A 243 15.28 -16.48 11.95
C ALA A 243 14.79 -16.95 10.58
N THR A 244 14.41 -18.23 10.47
CA THR A 244 13.88 -18.82 9.23
C THR A 244 12.52 -19.43 9.51
N LYS A 245 11.56 -19.12 8.63
CA LYS A 245 10.22 -19.72 8.63
C LYS A 245 9.84 -20.20 7.25
N SER A 246 9.07 -21.29 7.21
CA SER A 246 8.51 -21.82 5.95
C SER A 246 7.03 -22.05 6.11
N TYR A 247 6.28 -21.74 5.06
CA TYR A 247 4.83 -21.89 5.00
C TYR A 247 4.41 -22.51 3.69
N THR A 248 3.24 -23.13 3.70
CA THR A 248 2.54 -23.56 2.48
C THR A 248 1.15 -22.97 2.48
N PHE A 249 0.72 -22.46 1.33
CA PHE A 249 -0.64 -21.93 1.14
C PHE A 249 -1.31 -22.57 -0.06
N ASP A 250 -2.56 -23.04 0.14
CA ASP A 250 -3.36 -23.73 -0.87
C ASP A 250 -4.33 -22.77 -1.56
N PHE A 251 -4.19 -22.66 -2.88
CA PHE A 251 -5.06 -21.88 -3.76
C PHE A 251 -6.22 -22.72 -4.35
N SER A 252 -6.26 -24.06 -4.15
CA SER A 252 -7.22 -24.94 -4.82
C SER A 252 -8.68 -24.59 -4.55
N SER A 253 -8.97 -24.10 -3.34
CA SER A 253 -10.31 -23.64 -2.93
C SER A 253 -10.58 -22.17 -3.18
N LYS A 254 -9.65 -21.44 -3.80
CA LYS A 254 -9.76 -19.99 -4.02
C LYS A 254 -10.15 -19.69 -5.47
N SER A 255 -10.95 -18.64 -5.64
CA SER A 255 -11.25 -18.06 -6.96
C SER A 255 -10.17 -17.07 -7.43
N TRP A 256 -9.06 -16.96 -6.71
CA TRP A 256 -7.97 -16.06 -7.01
C TRP A 256 -7.11 -16.58 -8.14
N VAL A 257 -6.45 -15.68 -8.85
CA VAL A 257 -5.54 -16.03 -9.96
C VAL A 257 -4.11 -16.06 -9.43
N PRO A 258 -3.47 -17.24 -9.23
CA PRO A 258 -2.14 -17.33 -8.62
C PRO A 258 -1.08 -16.47 -9.33
N GLY A 259 -1.17 -16.33 -10.67
CA GLY A 259 -0.28 -15.45 -11.45
C GLY A 259 -0.47 -13.95 -11.18
N HIS A 260 -1.58 -13.54 -10.57
CA HIS A 260 -1.82 -12.18 -10.12
C HIS A 260 -1.49 -12.00 -8.63
N CYS A 261 -1.16 -13.09 -7.93
CA CYS A 261 -0.91 -13.04 -6.49
C CYS A 261 0.58 -12.84 -6.18
N SER A 262 0.82 -12.12 -5.13
CA SER A 262 2.13 -12.00 -4.48
C SER A 262 2.00 -12.34 -2.99
N LEU A 263 3.07 -12.83 -2.40
CA LEU A 263 3.23 -12.86 -0.96
C LEU A 263 3.93 -11.57 -0.53
N ILE A 264 3.40 -10.93 0.50
CA ILE A 264 4.03 -9.81 1.19
C ILE A 264 4.33 -10.25 2.61
N ALA A 265 5.60 -10.16 3.00
CA ALA A 265 6.07 -10.57 4.32
C ALA A 265 6.66 -9.36 5.05
N PHE A 266 6.24 -9.14 6.28
CA PHE A 266 6.78 -8.06 7.10
C PHE A 266 7.01 -8.53 8.53
N ILE A 267 8.08 -8.01 9.13
CA ILE A 267 8.33 -8.16 10.55
C ILE A 267 7.80 -6.94 11.30
N SER A 268 7.27 -7.18 12.50
CA SER A 268 6.72 -6.13 13.35
C SER A 268 7.08 -6.36 14.82
N ASP A 269 7.14 -5.28 15.58
CA ASP A 269 7.12 -5.36 17.03
C ASP A 269 5.81 -6.02 17.49
N ALA A 270 5.91 -7.06 18.32
CA ALA A 270 4.74 -7.85 18.71
C ALA A 270 3.77 -7.08 19.62
N THR A 271 4.23 -6.03 20.30
CA THR A 271 3.44 -5.21 21.23
C THR A 271 2.78 -4.04 20.52
N THR A 272 3.59 -3.18 19.87
CA THR A 272 3.12 -1.97 19.20
C THR A 272 2.51 -2.22 17.84
N LYS A 273 2.82 -3.36 17.21
CA LYS A 273 2.51 -3.72 15.82
C LYS A 273 3.23 -2.86 14.78
N GLU A 274 4.15 -1.97 15.17
CA GLU A 274 4.97 -1.21 14.22
C GLU A 274 5.71 -2.14 13.28
N VAL A 275 5.59 -1.89 11.97
CA VAL A 275 6.28 -2.66 10.94
C VAL A 275 7.72 -2.18 10.85
N LEU A 276 8.66 -3.11 11.01
CA LEU A 276 10.09 -2.83 11.05
C LEU A 276 10.77 -2.98 9.69
N HIS A 277 10.28 -3.92 8.88
CA HIS A 277 10.75 -4.17 7.51
C HIS A 277 9.71 -4.98 6.74
N VAL A 278 9.64 -4.80 5.41
CA VAL A 278 8.69 -5.49 4.54
C VAL A 278 9.36 -5.88 3.23
N ILE A 279 8.96 -7.04 2.69
CA ILE A 279 9.37 -7.53 1.36
C ILE A 279 8.15 -8.10 0.62
N LYS A 280 8.22 -8.15 -0.72
CA LYS A 280 7.20 -8.74 -1.58
C LYS A 280 7.87 -9.64 -2.62
N ALA A 281 7.24 -10.78 -2.91
CA ALA A 281 7.64 -11.63 -4.03
C ALA A 281 6.39 -12.23 -4.71
N PRO A 282 6.38 -12.40 -6.05
CA PRO A 282 5.26 -13.03 -6.75
C PRO A 282 5.11 -14.50 -6.33
N VAL A 283 3.87 -15.01 -6.35
CA VAL A 283 3.58 -16.43 -6.13
C VAL A 283 4.16 -17.27 -7.26
N ILE A 284 3.94 -16.84 -8.49
CA ILE A 284 4.53 -17.45 -9.69
C ILE A 284 5.58 -16.47 -10.23
N ARG A 285 6.81 -16.92 -10.36
CA ARG A 285 7.87 -16.09 -10.97
C ARG A 285 7.60 -15.92 -12.45
N PRO A 286 7.79 -14.69 -12.99
CA PRO A 286 7.68 -14.43 -14.42
C PRO A 286 8.73 -15.20 -15.22
#